data_966c5e0c3371b86df2292702509f4e97
#
_entry.id   966c5e0c3371b86df2292702509f4e97
#
_cell.length_a   1.000
_cell.length_b   1.000
_cell.length_c   1.000
_cell.angle_alpha   90.00
_cell.angle_beta   90.00
_cell.angle_gamma   90.00
#
_symmetry.space_group_name_H-M   'P 1'
#
loop_
_entity.id
_entity.type
_entity.pdbx_description
1 polymer ?
#
loop_
_entity_poly.entity_id
_entity_poly.type
_entity_poly.pdbx_seq_one_letter_code
_entity_poly.pdbx_strand_id
1 'polypeptide(L)'
;AGAFFAEGGSRLVVSYADIVYHPDHVRRLLAAGQDIALAYDTRWEALWSLRFADVLADAETFRQEGGLLKEIGNRPSSPDQIHGQYMGLLSFSAAGWRTLQDTCAALGPAVDHLDMTGLLRLLLERGNAVGAVPVEGRWCESDSDTDCRRYEQALARGDWSHDWRQNA
;
A
#
# COMPACT_ATOMS: atom_id res chain seq x y z
N ALA A 1 -12.84 -3.87 13.95
CA ALA A 1 -11.75 -2.97 14.38
C ALA A 1 -12.11 -2.21 15.66
N GLY A 2 -13.35 -1.68 15.81
CA GLY A 2 -13.76 -0.97 17.03
C GLY A 2 -13.60 -1.80 18.31
N ALA A 3 -14.06 -3.04 18.31
CA ALA A 3 -13.90 -3.98 19.44
C ALA A 3 -12.42 -4.25 19.76
N PHE A 4 -11.57 -4.43 18.77
CA PHE A 4 -10.13 -4.64 18.95
C PHE A 4 -9.47 -3.51 19.76
N PHE A 5 -9.78 -2.26 19.44
CA PHE A 5 -9.24 -1.12 20.19
C PHE A 5 -9.86 -0.96 21.58
N ALA A 6 -11.15 -1.28 21.73
CA ALA A 6 -11.83 -1.28 23.04
C ALA A 6 -11.23 -2.33 24.00
N GLU A 7 -10.71 -3.42 23.48
CA GLU A 7 -10.05 -4.50 24.22
C GLU A 7 -8.53 -4.26 24.46
N GLY A 8 -8.04 -3.07 24.14
CA GLY A 8 -6.66 -2.66 24.41
C GLY A 8 -5.69 -2.91 23.25
N GLY A 9 -6.19 -3.23 22.07
CA GLY A 9 -5.36 -3.31 20.87
C GLY A 9 -4.68 -1.98 20.55
N SER A 10 -3.39 -2.01 20.28
CA SER A 10 -2.58 -0.78 20.08
C SER A 10 -2.55 -0.33 18.62
N ARG A 11 -2.51 -1.26 17.68
CA ARG A 11 -2.40 -0.96 16.25
C ARG A 11 -3.04 -2.07 15.41
N LEU A 12 -3.86 -1.67 14.47
CA LEU A 12 -4.51 -2.53 13.48
C LEU A 12 -3.68 -2.52 12.19
N VAL A 13 -3.48 -3.69 11.60
CA VAL A 13 -2.95 -3.83 10.24
C VAL A 13 -4.08 -4.28 9.32
N VAL A 14 -4.20 -3.62 8.19
CA VAL A 14 -5.12 -3.99 7.10
C VAL A 14 -4.28 -4.43 5.92
N SER A 15 -4.58 -5.59 5.37
CA SER A 15 -3.94 -6.15 4.19
C SER A 15 -4.99 -6.44 3.12
N TYR A 16 -4.68 -6.14 1.88
CA TYR A 16 -5.43 -6.65 0.75
C TYR A 16 -5.32 -8.18 0.71
N ALA A 17 -6.31 -8.84 0.15
CA ALA A 17 -6.41 -10.30 0.15
C ALA A 17 -5.67 -10.96 -1.02
N ASP A 18 -5.31 -10.19 -2.02
CA ASP A 18 -4.66 -10.58 -3.27
C ASP A 18 -3.14 -10.32 -3.27
N ILE A 19 -2.58 -9.93 -2.13
CA ILE A 19 -1.15 -9.70 -1.96
C ILE A 19 -0.48 -10.78 -1.11
N VAL A 20 0.77 -11.10 -1.46
CA VAL A 20 1.69 -11.86 -0.62
C VAL A 20 2.95 -11.03 -0.39
N TYR A 21 3.51 -11.10 0.82
CA TYR A 21 4.65 -10.26 1.18
C TYR A 21 5.50 -10.87 2.30
N HIS A 22 6.74 -10.42 2.36
CA HIS A 22 7.64 -10.82 3.44
C HIS A 22 7.20 -10.21 4.79
N PRO A 23 7.26 -10.96 5.91
CA PRO A 23 6.80 -10.48 7.23
C PRO A 23 7.48 -9.20 7.73
N ASP A 24 8.66 -8.86 7.25
CA ASP A 24 9.37 -7.62 7.61
C ASP A 24 8.60 -6.36 7.19
N HIS A 25 7.76 -6.44 6.15
CA HIS A 25 6.93 -5.30 5.74
C HIS A 25 5.95 -4.93 6.85
N VAL A 26 5.33 -5.92 7.49
CA VAL A 26 4.46 -5.69 8.66
C VAL A 26 5.26 -5.11 9.83
N ARG A 27 6.46 -5.64 10.12
CA ARG A 27 7.31 -5.13 11.21
C ARG A 27 7.69 -3.67 10.99
N ARG A 28 8.12 -3.30 9.77
CA ARG A 28 8.42 -1.91 9.39
C ARG A 28 7.19 -1.01 9.52
N LEU A 29 6.04 -1.47 9.04
CA LEU A 29 4.79 -0.72 9.10
C LEU A 29 4.33 -0.50 10.55
N LEU A 30 4.46 -1.51 11.42
CA LEU A 30 4.13 -1.40 12.85
C LEU A 30 5.08 -0.46 13.61
N ALA A 31 6.32 -0.30 13.14
CA ALA A 31 7.30 0.63 13.69
C ALA A 31 7.06 2.09 13.28
N ALA A 32 6.16 2.35 12.33
CA ALA A 32 5.82 3.71 11.90
C ALA A 32 5.20 4.51 13.05
N GLY A 33 5.65 5.74 13.23
CA GLY A 33 5.21 6.61 14.31
C GLY A 33 3.87 7.33 14.06
N GLN A 34 3.38 7.33 12.81
CA GLN A 34 2.14 8.02 12.43
C GLN A 34 0.91 7.19 12.81
N ASP A 35 -0.20 7.88 13.09
CA ASP A 35 -1.47 7.26 13.43
C ASP A 35 -2.06 6.44 12.27
N ILE A 36 -1.80 6.88 11.04
CA ILE A 36 -2.12 6.19 9.79
C ILE A 36 -0.82 6.02 9.03
N ALA A 37 -0.50 4.83 8.58
CA ALA A 37 0.67 4.57 7.74
C ALA A 37 0.35 3.51 6.68
N LEU A 38 1.03 3.59 5.55
CA LEU A 38 0.98 2.61 4.47
C LEU A 38 2.37 2.15 4.07
N ALA A 39 2.46 0.94 3.52
CA ALA A 39 3.67 0.44 2.88
C ALA A 39 3.63 0.73 1.37
N TYR A 40 4.78 1.12 0.81
CA TYR A 40 4.94 1.33 -0.63
C TYR A 40 6.25 0.74 -1.12
N ASP A 41 6.24 0.18 -2.33
CA ASP A 41 7.41 -0.45 -2.93
C ASP A 41 8.21 0.55 -3.76
N THR A 42 9.47 0.74 -3.42
CA THR A 42 10.41 1.58 -4.16
C THR A 42 10.98 0.88 -5.41
N ARG A 43 10.80 -0.44 -5.52
CA ARG A 43 11.20 -1.25 -6.68
C ARG A 43 10.02 -1.64 -7.58
N TRP A 44 8.92 -0.92 -7.46
CA TRP A 44 7.65 -1.17 -8.13
C TRP A 44 7.79 -1.43 -9.64
N GLU A 45 8.67 -0.69 -10.33
CA GLU A 45 8.85 -0.79 -11.79
C GLU A 45 9.26 -2.20 -12.21
N ALA A 46 10.05 -2.90 -11.41
CA ALA A 46 10.45 -4.28 -11.67
C ALA A 46 9.27 -5.25 -11.60
N LEU A 47 8.30 -5.02 -10.71
CA LEU A 47 7.07 -5.81 -10.63
C LEU A 47 6.11 -5.47 -11.77
N TRP A 48 5.88 -4.18 -12.02
CA TRP A 48 5.00 -3.71 -13.10
C TRP A 48 5.50 -4.12 -14.49
N SER A 49 6.81 -4.04 -14.75
CA SER A 49 7.41 -4.54 -16.01
C SER A 49 7.23 -6.04 -16.23
N LEU A 50 7.09 -6.81 -15.15
CA LEU A 50 6.77 -8.23 -15.26
C LEU A 50 5.29 -8.45 -15.60
N ARG A 51 4.39 -7.59 -15.12
CA ARG A 51 2.93 -7.71 -15.27
C ARG A 51 2.41 -7.08 -16.56
N PHE A 52 2.95 -5.94 -16.96
CA PHE A 52 2.41 -5.08 -18.02
C PHE A 52 3.45 -4.80 -19.10
N ALA A 53 3.00 -4.67 -20.35
CA ALA A 53 3.85 -4.23 -21.46
C ALA A 53 4.17 -2.72 -21.35
N ASP A 54 3.25 -1.93 -20.80
CA ASP A 54 3.42 -0.52 -20.43
C ASP A 54 3.25 -0.40 -18.92
N VAL A 55 4.30 -0.03 -18.22
CA VAL A 55 4.32 0.11 -16.75
C VAL A 55 3.38 1.19 -16.24
N LEU A 56 3.03 2.18 -17.08
CA LEU A 56 2.10 3.24 -16.70
C LEU A 56 0.63 2.86 -16.91
N ALA A 57 0.34 1.73 -17.54
CA ALA A 57 -1.04 1.33 -17.86
C ALA A 57 -1.91 1.16 -16.61
N ASP A 58 -1.29 0.68 -15.51
CA ASP A 58 -1.94 0.36 -14.24
C ASP A 58 -1.33 1.09 -13.04
N ALA A 59 -0.21 1.79 -13.21
CA ALA A 59 0.44 2.52 -12.14
C ALA A 59 -0.34 3.78 -11.76
N GLU A 60 -0.25 4.13 -10.47
CA GLU A 60 -0.81 5.38 -9.93
C GLU A 60 0.33 6.34 -9.53
N THR A 61 0.04 7.65 -9.54
CA THR A 61 0.98 8.62 -8.96
C THR A 61 1.17 8.31 -7.47
N PHE A 62 2.41 8.44 -7.01
CA PHE A 62 2.75 8.29 -5.60
C PHE A 62 3.91 9.21 -5.28
N ARG A 63 3.68 10.16 -4.39
CA ARG A 63 4.73 11.06 -3.93
C ARG A 63 4.80 11.09 -2.42
N GLN A 64 5.98 10.95 -1.88
CA GLN A 64 6.26 11.10 -0.45
C GLN A 64 7.36 12.13 -0.21
N GLU A 65 7.35 12.75 0.95
CA GLU A 65 8.36 13.69 1.41
C GLU A 65 8.53 13.59 2.93
N GLY A 66 9.76 13.40 3.38
CA GLY A 66 10.06 13.24 4.81
C GLY A 66 9.36 12.06 5.48
N GLY A 67 9.10 10.97 4.74
CA GLY A 67 8.38 9.80 5.23
C GLY A 67 6.86 9.99 5.36
N LEU A 68 6.32 11.07 4.78
CA LEU A 68 4.89 11.34 4.72
C LEU A 68 4.37 11.28 3.29
N LEU A 69 3.23 10.65 3.10
CA LEU A 69 2.49 10.65 1.84
C LEU A 69 2.05 12.07 1.49
N LYS A 70 2.28 12.48 0.24
CA LYS A 70 1.89 13.79 -0.29
C LYS A 70 0.88 13.71 -1.43
N GLU A 71 0.94 12.63 -2.20
CA GLU A 71 0.06 12.39 -3.32
C GLU A 71 -0.07 10.89 -3.59
N ILE A 72 -1.26 10.46 -4.00
CA ILE A 72 -1.55 9.07 -4.37
C ILE A 72 -2.77 9.02 -5.30
N GLY A 73 -2.82 8.06 -6.22
CA GLY A 73 -4.04 7.63 -6.87
C GLY A 73 -4.46 8.43 -8.09
N ASN A 74 -3.61 9.26 -8.67
CA ASN A 74 -3.87 9.87 -9.97
C ASN A 74 -3.24 9.04 -11.09
N ARG A 75 -3.68 9.25 -12.31
CA ARG A 75 -3.05 8.62 -13.48
C ARG A 75 -1.73 9.33 -13.80
N PRO A 76 -0.58 8.65 -13.76
CA PRO A 76 0.70 9.26 -14.11
C PRO A 76 0.82 9.48 -15.61
N SER A 77 1.56 10.51 -16.00
CA SER A 77 1.97 10.77 -17.39
C SER A 77 3.43 10.41 -17.64
N SER A 78 4.20 10.19 -16.57
CA SER A 78 5.61 9.77 -16.63
C SER A 78 6.03 9.04 -15.36
N PRO A 79 7.09 8.18 -15.42
CA PRO A 79 7.56 7.42 -14.25
C PRO A 79 8.07 8.31 -13.10
N ASP A 80 8.55 9.53 -13.36
CA ASP A 80 9.06 10.45 -12.34
C ASP A 80 8.00 10.96 -11.36
N GLN A 81 6.71 10.74 -11.67
CA GLN A 81 5.59 11.04 -10.78
C GLN A 81 5.34 9.91 -9.77
N ILE A 82 6.15 8.85 -9.82
CA ILE A 82 5.94 7.62 -9.07
C ILE A 82 7.19 7.34 -8.22
N HIS A 83 7.20 7.82 -6.97
CA HIS A 83 8.28 7.51 -6.00
C HIS A 83 8.22 6.06 -5.51
N GLY A 84 7.14 5.35 -5.80
CA GLY A 84 6.87 3.96 -5.47
C GLY A 84 5.39 3.62 -5.70
N GLN A 85 5.01 2.38 -5.49
CA GLN A 85 3.60 1.96 -5.58
C GLN A 85 3.09 1.49 -4.22
N TYR A 86 1.90 1.96 -3.86
CA TYR A 86 1.17 1.46 -2.70
C TYR A 86 0.86 -0.02 -2.90
N MET A 87 1.07 -0.83 -1.88
CA MET A 87 1.00 -2.28 -2.00
C MET A 87 -0.19 -2.92 -1.26
N GLY A 88 -1.20 -2.15 -0.89
CA GLY A 88 -2.37 -2.71 -0.21
C GLY A 88 -2.15 -3.05 1.27
N LEU A 89 -1.09 -2.54 1.92
CA LEU A 89 -0.77 -2.81 3.32
C LEU A 89 -0.76 -1.51 4.13
N LEU A 90 -1.63 -1.43 5.15
CA LEU A 90 -1.82 -0.23 5.99
C LEU A 90 -1.77 -0.57 7.47
N SER A 91 -1.51 0.44 8.29
CA SER A 91 -1.69 0.35 9.74
C SER A 91 -2.36 1.59 10.31
N PHE A 92 -3.14 1.37 11.37
CA PHE A 92 -3.89 2.39 12.07
C PHE A 92 -3.66 2.26 13.57
N SER A 93 -3.36 3.36 14.25
CA SER A 93 -3.54 3.47 15.72
C SER A 93 -5.03 3.62 16.04
N ALA A 94 -5.39 3.60 17.30
CA ALA A 94 -6.76 3.90 17.72
C ALA A 94 -7.20 5.31 17.29
N ALA A 95 -6.30 6.28 17.28
CA ALA A 95 -6.58 7.64 16.80
C ALA A 95 -6.76 7.67 15.28
N GLY A 96 -5.87 7.03 14.52
CA GLY A 96 -5.97 6.92 13.07
C GLY A 96 -7.23 6.19 12.61
N TRP A 97 -7.63 5.16 13.36
CA TRP A 97 -8.89 4.46 13.08
C TRP A 97 -10.11 5.35 13.30
N ARG A 98 -10.14 6.15 14.36
CA ARG A 98 -11.22 7.14 14.57
C ARG A 98 -11.26 8.17 13.44
N THR A 99 -10.10 8.72 13.05
CA THR A 99 -10.01 9.65 11.92
C THR A 99 -10.60 9.05 10.63
N LEU A 100 -10.29 7.77 10.35
CA LEU A 100 -10.86 7.04 9.23
C LEU A 100 -12.39 6.94 9.34
N GLN A 101 -12.91 6.52 10.51
CA GLN A 101 -14.34 6.39 10.74
C GLN A 101 -15.08 7.73 10.59
N ASP A 102 -14.55 8.81 11.15
CA ASP A 102 -15.13 10.15 11.04
C ASP A 102 -15.12 10.65 9.58
N THR A 103 -14.05 10.32 8.84
CA THR A 103 -13.96 10.64 7.42
C THR A 103 -15.02 9.89 6.61
N CYS A 104 -15.19 8.60 6.84
CA CYS A 104 -16.22 7.79 6.19
C CYS A 104 -17.63 8.25 6.57
N ALA A 105 -17.87 8.54 7.85
CA ALA A 105 -19.17 9.01 8.32
C ALA A 105 -19.59 10.35 7.67
N ALA A 106 -18.62 11.25 7.47
CA ALA A 106 -18.86 12.54 6.82
C ALA A 106 -19.20 12.44 5.32
N LEU A 107 -18.87 11.31 4.67
CA LEU A 107 -19.21 11.05 3.27
C LEU A 107 -20.64 10.53 3.09
N GLY A 108 -21.24 9.98 4.14
CA GLY A 108 -22.54 9.33 4.04
C GLY A 108 -22.53 8.19 2.99
N PRO A 109 -23.57 8.09 2.14
CA PRO A 109 -23.65 7.03 1.13
C PRO A 109 -22.52 7.04 0.07
N ALA A 110 -21.81 8.16 -0.10
CA ALA A 110 -20.72 8.25 -1.07
C ALA A 110 -19.53 7.34 -0.70
N VAL A 111 -19.42 6.90 0.55
CA VAL A 111 -18.39 5.98 1.01
C VAL A 111 -18.45 4.62 0.29
N ASP A 112 -19.61 4.16 -0.15
CA ASP A 112 -19.81 2.86 -0.80
C ASP A 112 -19.14 2.78 -2.19
N HIS A 113 -18.74 3.92 -2.76
CA HIS A 113 -18.08 4.03 -4.05
C HIS A 113 -16.60 4.45 -3.94
N LEU A 114 -16.09 4.53 -2.72
CA LEU A 114 -14.73 4.99 -2.46
C LEU A 114 -13.79 3.79 -2.31
N ASP A 115 -12.79 3.73 -3.16
CA ASP A 115 -11.68 2.79 -2.98
C ASP A 115 -10.67 3.29 -1.91
N MET A 116 -9.70 2.46 -1.56
CA MET A 116 -8.73 2.82 -0.52
C MET A 116 -7.84 3.98 -0.96
N THR A 117 -7.46 4.04 -2.21
CA THR A 117 -6.62 5.12 -2.75
C THR A 117 -7.36 6.46 -2.71
N GLY A 118 -8.63 6.47 -3.08
CA GLY A 118 -9.51 7.64 -2.95
C GLY A 118 -9.71 8.07 -1.50
N LEU A 119 -9.82 7.12 -0.57
CA LEU A 119 -9.90 7.41 0.86
C LEU A 119 -8.61 8.03 1.40
N LEU A 120 -7.45 7.49 1.01
CA LEU A 120 -6.14 8.06 1.37
C LEU A 120 -5.98 9.48 0.85
N ARG A 121 -6.38 9.74 -0.40
CA ARG A 121 -6.39 11.08 -0.99
C ARG A 121 -7.27 12.05 -0.19
N LEU A 122 -8.47 11.62 0.17
CA LEU A 122 -9.38 12.44 0.98
C LEU A 122 -8.82 12.74 2.38
N LEU A 123 -8.12 11.78 2.99
CA LEU A 123 -7.42 12.01 4.26
C LEU A 123 -6.34 13.09 4.12
N LEU A 124 -5.56 13.08 3.02
CA LEU A 124 -4.58 14.11 2.72
C LEU A 124 -5.22 15.48 2.50
N GLU A 125 -6.30 15.56 1.73
CA GLU A 125 -7.06 16.80 1.46
C GLU A 125 -7.60 17.42 2.76
N ARG A 126 -7.93 16.60 3.75
CA ARG A 126 -8.36 17.02 5.08
C ARG A 126 -7.20 17.37 6.03
N GLY A 127 -5.97 17.36 5.53
CA GLY A 127 -4.77 17.71 6.29
C GLY A 127 -4.27 16.64 7.25
N ASN A 128 -4.72 15.38 7.11
CA ASN A 128 -4.22 14.30 7.94
C ASN A 128 -2.84 13.85 7.48
N ALA A 129 -1.94 13.57 8.43
CA ALA A 129 -0.64 12.99 8.15
C ALA A 129 -0.77 11.48 7.94
N VAL A 130 -0.33 11.00 6.79
CA VAL A 130 -0.23 9.57 6.48
C VAL A 130 1.24 9.21 6.31
N GLY A 131 1.75 8.29 7.12
CA GLY A 131 3.11 7.78 7.02
C GLY A 131 3.29 6.93 5.77
N ALA A 132 4.41 7.13 5.08
CA ALA A 132 4.82 6.33 3.93
C ALA A 132 6.05 5.49 4.30
N VAL A 133 5.88 4.18 4.41
CA VAL A 133 6.91 3.24 4.83
C VAL A 133 7.48 2.52 3.60
N PRO A 134 8.75 2.77 3.24
CA PRO A 134 9.35 2.13 2.07
C PRO A 134 9.63 0.65 2.30
N VAL A 135 9.36 -0.15 1.28
CA VAL A 135 9.82 -1.53 1.14
C VAL A 135 10.55 -1.68 -0.19
N GLU A 136 11.34 -2.72 -0.34
CA GLU A 136 12.18 -2.97 -1.51
C GLU A 136 11.88 -4.34 -2.10
N GLY A 137 10.79 -4.45 -2.87
CA GLY A 137 10.32 -5.73 -3.40
C GLY A 137 9.87 -6.69 -2.31
N ARG A 138 10.11 -7.99 -2.49
CA ARG A 138 9.71 -9.10 -1.61
C ARG A 138 8.20 -9.14 -1.34
N TRP A 139 7.42 -8.83 -2.37
CA TRP A 139 5.98 -8.92 -2.38
C TRP A 139 5.47 -9.02 -3.81
N CYS A 140 4.24 -9.42 -3.99
CA CYS A 140 3.50 -9.23 -5.24
C CYS A 140 1.99 -9.26 -4.97
N GLU A 141 1.23 -8.74 -5.91
CA GLU A 141 -0.23 -8.90 -5.98
C GLU A 141 -0.59 -9.76 -7.19
N SER A 142 -1.71 -10.45 -7.11
CA SER A 142 -2.17 -11.34 -8.17
C SER A 142 -3.63 -11.05 -8.51
N ASP A 143 -3.84 -10.35 -9.63
CA ASP A 143 -5.17 -10.01 -10.16
C ASP A 143 -5.63 -11.01 -11.21
N SER A 144 -4.70 -11.83 -11.72
CA SER A 144 -4.99 -12.75 -12.81
C SER A 144 -4.15 -14.03 -12.77
N ASP A 145 -4.66 -15.09 -13.42
CA ASP A 145 -3.88 -16.32 -13.68
C ASP A 145 -2.59 -16.05 -14.45
N THR A 146 -2.55 -14.96 -15.22
CA THR A 146 -1.34 -14.58 -15.96
C THR A 146 -0.26 -14.08 -15.01
N ASP A 147 -0.62 -13.32 -13.98
CA ASP A 147 0.31 -12.88 -12.94
C ASP A 147 0.90 -14.08 -12.20
N CYS A 148 0.06 -15.02 -11.77
CA CYS A 148 0.51 -16.24 -11.11
C CYS A 148 1.56 -16.99 -11.96
N ARG A 149 1.28 -17.22 -13.25
CA ARG A 149 2.20 -17.90 -14.16
C ARG A 149 3.53 -17.16 -14.33
N ARG A 150 3.50 -15.83 -14.43
CA ARG A 150 4.71 -15.00 -14.54
C ARG A 150 5.55 -15.05 -13.27
N TYR A 151 4.90 -15.04 -12.10
CA TYR A 151 5.58 -15.16 -10.82
C TYR A 151 6.21 -16.54 -10.62
N GLU A 152 5.51 -17.61 -10.97
CA GLU A 152 6.08 -18.97 -10.94
C GLU A 152 7.35 -19.07 -11.79
N GLN A 153 7.35 -18.50 -12.99
CA GLN A 153 8.52 -18.44 -13.86
C GLN A 153 9.66 -17.60 -13.27
N ALA A 154 9.33 -16.46 -12.66
CA ALA A 154 10.32 -15.60 -12.00
C ALA A 154 10.93 -16.29 -10.78
N LEU A 155 10.11 -16.94 -9.97
CA LEU A 155 10.55 -17.73 -8.81
C LEU A 155 11.46 -18.90 -9.21
N ALA A 156 11.17 -19.55 -10.35
CA ALA A 156 11.99 -20.65 -10.85
C ALA A 156 13.40 -20.21 -11.29
N ARG A 157 13.60 -18.95 -11.68
CA ARG A 157 14.92 -18.38 -12.00
C ARG A 157 15.79 -18.12 -10.75
N GLY A 158 15.16 -17.88 -9.60
CA GLY A 158 15.85 -17.73 -8.31
C GLY A 158 16.50 -16.37 -8.02
N ASP A 159 16.34 -15.38 -8.91
CA ASP A 159 16.95 -14.04 -8.78
C ASP A 159 15.91 -12.90 -8.76
N TRP A 160 14.65 -13.23 -8.52
CA TRP A 160 13.56 -12.26 -8.55
C TRP A 160 13.52 -11.39 -7.28
N SER A 161 13.64 -10.09 -7.45
CA SER A 161 13.65 -9.13 -6.34
C SER A 161 12.35 -9.08 -5.51
N HIS A 162 11.27 -9.61 -6.05
CA HIS A 162 9.97 -9.67 -5.40
C HIS A 162 9.64 -11.05 -4.80
N ASP A 163 10.61 -11.96 -4.77
CA ASP A 163 10.45 -13.23 -4.05
C ASP A 163 10.32 -12.96 -2.53
N TRP A 164 9.10 -13.03 -2.03
CA TRP A 164 8.76 -12.79 -0.61
C TRP A 164 9.28 -13.85 0.35
N ARG A 165 9.76 -14.98 -0.17
CA ARG A 165 10.30 -16.10 0.62
C ARG A 165 11.76 -15.89 1.01
N GLN A 166 12.46 -14.97 0.34
CA GLN A 166 13.88 -14.74 0.57
C GLN A 166 14.10 -14.06 1.93
N ASN A 167 14.95 -14.68 2.76
CA ASN A 167 15.46 -14.03 3.95
C ASN A 167 16.42 -12.89 3.56
N ALA A 168 16.36 -11.80 4.33
CA ALA A 168 17.26 -10.65 4.16
C ALA A 168 18.69 -11.03 4.53
#